data_794a3cfea93c44d2ff3740036248e27d
#
_entry.id   794a3cfea93c44d2ff3740036248e27d
#
_cell.length_a   1.000
_cell.length_b   1.000
_cell.length_c   1.000
_cell.angle_alpha   90.00
_cell.angle_beta   90.00
_cell.angle_gamma   90.00
#
_symmetry.space_group_name_H-M   'P 1'
#
loop_
_entity.id
_entity.type
_entity.pdbx_description
1 polymer ?
#
loop_
_entity_poly.entity_id
_entity_poly.type
_entity_poly.pdbx_seq_one_letter_code
_entity_poly.pdbx_strand_id
1 'polypeptide(L)'
;MLSFLRFFGVTVAAVWFGSTVFFTFFAGPAFFTDEMKKLVPPPYNGAIAELVLSRYFILHYICGFLALAHLGADWMYSGKIPTRVTVWLVGGVLGLSLLGGLWLQPKLHQLQHVKYADHYRLTATAQQREAAAKDFGMWHGVSQTMNGLVFLSLWLYLARVIQPGDPARFVSPINKFGLDRRA
;
A
#
# COMPACT_ATOMS: atom_id res chain seq x y z
N MET A 1 7.72 12.35 24.29
CA MET A 1 6.45 12.03 23.61
C MET A 1 6.52 12.24 22.08
N LEU A 2 6.95 13.40 21.58
CA LEU A 2 7.11 13.67 20.14
C LEU A 2 8.10 12.71 19.45
N SER A 3 9.22 12.37 20.10
CA SER A 3 10.20 11.41 19.58
C SER A 3 9.60 10.01 19.41
N PHE A 4 8.73 9.58 20.32
CA PHE A 4 8.03 8.32 20.23
C PHE A 4 7.02 8.32 19.05
N LEU A 5 6.23 9.39 18.91
CA LEU A 5 5.31 9.54 17.78
C LEU A 5 6.05 9.48 16.45
N ARG A 6 7.18 10.17 16.34
CA ARG A 6 8.01 10.13 15.14
C ARG A 6 8.55 8.72 14.86
N PHE A 7 9.08 8.05 15.88
CA PHE A 7 9.54 6.66 15.74
C PHE A 7 8.42 5.75 15.27
N PHE A 8 7.23 5.86 15.87
CA PHE A 8 6.06 5.08 15.47
C PHE A 8 5.67 5.34 14.02
N GLY A 9 5.58 6.61 13.60
CA GLY A 9 5.25 6.97 12.23
C GLY A 9 6.23 6.43 11.20
N VAL A 10 7.53 6.54 11.47
CA VAL A 10 8.59 5.98 10.61
C VAL A 10 8.47 4.45 10.55
N THR A 11 8.24 3.78 11.68
CA THR A 11 8.09 2.32 11.73
C THR A 11 6.90 1.86 10.90
N VAL A 12 5.72 2.48 11.05
CA VAL A 12 4.53 2.14 10.25
C VAL A 12 4.79 2.36 8.76
N ALA A 13 5.38 3.49 8.37
CA ALA A 13 5.70 3.79 6.99
C ALA A 13 6.72 2.79 6.40
N ALA A 14 7.75 2.42 7.16
CA ALA A 14 8.78 1.47 6.75
C ALA A 14 8.21 0.04 6.58
N VAL A 15 7.38 -0.42 7.53
CA VAL A 15 6.71 -1.72 7.43
C VAL A 15 5.77 -1.75 6.22
N TRP A 16 4.98 -0.69 6.02
CA TRP A 16 4.05 -0.61 4.91
C TRP A 16 4.75 -0.60 3.56
N PHE A 17 5.78 0.24 3.40
CA PHE A 17 6.58 0.28 2.18
C PHE A 17 7.36 -1.02 1.96
N GLY A 18 8.04 -1.54 2.99
CA GLY A 18 8.82 -2.77 2.91
C GLY A 18 7.99 -3.99 2.52
N SER A 19 6.77 -4.12 3.07
CA SER A 19 5.84 -5.19 2.67
C SER A 19 5.40 -5.06 1.21
N THR A 20 5.21 -3.83 0.72
CA THR A 20 4.88 -3.57 -0.68
C THR A 20 6.04 -3.93 -1.61
N VAL A 21 7.27 -3.56 -1.25
CA VAL A 21 8.49 -3.97 -1.97
C VAL A 21 8.58 -5.49 -2.04
N PHE A 22 8.47 -6.16 -0.89
CA PHE A 22 8.58 -7.61 -0.81
C PHE A 22 7.50 -8.30 -1.66
N PHE A 23 6.25 -7.87 -1.55
CA PHE A 23 5.17 -8.49 -2.32
C PHE A 23 5.33 -8.24 -3.82
N THR A 24 5.65 -7.00 -4.23
CA THR A 24 5.71 -6.61 -5.64
C THR A 24 6.85 -7.29 -6.39
N PHE A 25 8.04 -7.37 -5.78
CA PHE A 25 9.24 -7.82 -6.48
C PHE A 25 9.64 -9.26 -6.16
N PHE A 26 9.16 -9.84 -5.07
CA PHE A 26 9.57 -11.18 -4.64
C PHE A 26 8.39 -12.14 -4.54
N ALA A 27 7.43 -11.91 -3.65
CA ALA A 27 6.37 -12.87 -3.38
C ALA A 27 5.41 -13.02 -4.56
N GLY A 28 4.93 -11.92 -5.14
CA GLY A 28 3.99 -11.95 -6.26
C GLY A 28 4.52 -12.70 -7.48
N PRO A 29 5.70 -12.34 -8.02
CA PRO A 29 6.30 -13.05 -9.14
C PRO A 29 6.62 -14.52 -8.86
N ALA A 30 7.01 -14.87 -7.60
CA ALA A 30 7.38 -16.23 -7.24
C ALA A 30 6.27 -17.25 -7.50
N PHE A 31 4.99 -16.87 -7.34
CA PHE A 31 3.84 -17.76 -7.60
C PHE A 31 3.69 -18.15 -9.06
N PHE A 32 4.32 -17.43 -9.97
CA PHE A 32 4.15 -17.63 -11.41
C PHE A 32 5.44 -18.10 -12.11
N THR A 33 6.49 -18.44 -11.36
CA THR A 33 7.70 -19.07 -11.91
C THR A 33 7.39 -20.46 -12.47
N ASP A 34 8.24 -20.92 -13.37
CA ASP A 34 8.06 -22.26 -13.97
C ASP A 34 8.27 -23.38 -12.94
N GLU A 35 9.14 -23.16 -11.95
CA GLU A 35 9.31 -24.09 -10.82
C GLU A 35 8.01 -24.19 -10.01
N MET A 36 7.41 -23.05 -9.66
CA MET A 36 6.15 -23.06 -8.91
C MET A 36 5.01 -23.72 -9.71
N LYS A 37 4.91 -23.47 -11.03
CA LYS A 37 3.89 -24.09 -11.88
C LYS A 37 4.07 -25.61 -12.01
N LYS A 38 5.32 -26.12 -11.93
CA LYS A 38 5.59 -27.55 -11.90
C LYS A 38 5.18 -28.19 -10.59
N LEU A 39 5.41 -27.51 -9.45
CA LEU A 39 5.02 -27.98 -8.12
C LEU A 39 3.51 -27.86 -7.86
N VAL A 40 2.94 -26.74 -8.26
CA VAL A 40 1.55 -26.38 -8.06
C VAL A 40 0.98 -25.88 -9.39
N PRO A 41 0.43 -26.77 -10.22
CA PRO A 41 -0.08 -26.39 -11.54
C PRO A 41 -1.30 -25.48 -11.45
N PRO A 42 -1.59 -24.69 -12.48
CA PRO A 42 -2.83 -23.91 -12.58
C PRO A 42 -4.07 -24.83 -12.49
N PRO A 43 -5.14 -24.38 -11.80
CA PRO A 43 -5.35 -23.05 -11.21
C PRO A 43 -4.84 -22.88 -9.79
N TYR A 44 -4.26 -23.89 -9.17
CA TYR A 44 -3.95 -23.94 -7.74
C TYR A 44 -2.87 -22.92 -7.32
N ASN A 45 -1.86 -22.69 -8.16
CA ASN A 45 -0.87 -21.64 -7.89
C ASN A 45 -1.53 -20.25 -7.79
N GLY A 46 -2.52 -19.95 -8.64
CA GLY A 46 -3.30 -18.73 -8.57
C GLY A 46 -4.15 -18.63 -7.29
N ALA A 47 -4.75 -19.75 -6.84
CA ALA A 47 -5.52 -19.78 -5.60
C ALA A 47 -4.62 -19.52 -4.37
N ILE A 48 -3.40 -20.06 -4.34
CA ILE A 48 -2.42 -19.76 -3.28
C ILE A 48 -2.01 -18.29 -3.33
N ALA A 49 -1.71 -17.75 -4.52
CA ALA A 49 -1.39 -16.33 -4.67
C ALA A 49 -2.50 -15.42 -4.15
N GLU A 50 -3.76 -15.79 -4.36
CA GLU A 50 -4.93 -15.06 -3.88
C GLU A 50 -5.04 -15.07 -2.34
N LEU A 51 -4.76 -16.20 -1.68
CA LEU A 51 -4.74 -16.27 -0.22
C LEU A 51 -3.67 -15.33 0.37
N VAL A 52 -2.48 -15.29 -0.22
CA VAL A 52 -1.42 -14.38 0.21
C VAL A 52 -1.77 -12.93 -0.08
N LEU A 53 -2.38 -12.65 -1.23
CA LEU A 53 -2.86 -11.31 -1.60
C LEU A 53 -3.92 -10.80 -0.63
N SER A 54 -4.82 -11.66 -0.15
CA SER A 54 -5.82 -11.28 0.86
C SER A 54 -5.16 -10.81 2.15
N ARG A 55 -4.10 -11.49 2.61
CA ARG A 55 -3.33 -11.10 3.80
C ARG A 55 -2.55 -9.81 3.59
N TYR A 56 -2.04 -9.62 2.37
CA TYR A 56 -1.38 -8.38 1.97
C TYR A 56 -2.34 -7.18 2.04
N PHE A 57 -3.58 -7.28 1.57
CA PHE A 57 -4.57 -6.22 1.72
C PHE A 57 -4.93 -5.92 3.18
N ILE A 58 -5.08 -6.95 4.03
CA ILE A 58 -5.30 -6.75 5.47
C ILE A 58 -4.16 -5.93 6.08
N LEU A 59 -2.91 -6.26 5.75
CA LEU A 59 -1.76 -5.49 6.23
C LEU A 59 -1.82 -4.03 5.76
N HIS A 60 -2.20 -3.79 4.50
CA HIS A 60 -2.39 -2.44 3.98
C HIS A 60 -3.47 -1.65 4.74
N TYR A 61 -4.57 -2.29 5.10
CA TYR A 61 -5.62 -1.64 5.90
C TYR A 61 -5.11 -1.27 7.28
N ILE A 62 -4.43 -2.20 7.96
CA ILE A 62 -3.85 -1.96 9.28
C ILE A 62 -2.85 -0.80 9.21
N CYS A 63 -1.87 -0.85 8.31
CA CYS A 63 -0.87 0.21 8.17
C CYS A 63 -1.51 1.56 7.80
N GLY A 64 -2.50 1.56 6.90
CA GLY A 64 -3.20 2.77 6.48
C GLY A 64 -3.96 3.44 7.62
N PHE A 65 -4.70 2.67 8.42
CA PHE A 65 -5.39 3.19 9.60
C PHE A 65 -4.42 3.66 10.68
N LEU A 66 -3.32 2.93 10.92
CA LEU A 66 -2.27 3.36 11.85
C LEU A 66 -1.58 4.65 11.38
N ALA A 67 -1.34 4.80 10.08
CA ALA A 67 -0.78 6.02 9.51
C ALA A 67 -1.74 7.22 9.66
N LEU A 68 -3.04 7.04 9.44
CA LEU A 68 -4.05 8.09 9.68
C LEU A 68 -4.13 8.46 11.16
N ALA A 69 -4.15 7.47 12.05
CA ALA A 69 -4.16 7.70 13.50
C ALA A 69 -2.89 8.45 13.94
N HIS A 70 -1.72 8.08 13.39
CA HIS A 70 -0.47 8.78 13.62
C HIS A 70 -0.53 10.25 13.17
N LEU A 71 -1.04 10.55 11.96
CA LEU A 71 -1.19 11.92 11.48
C LEU A 71 -2.13 12.74 12.37
N GLY A 72 -3.23 12.13 12.85
CA GLY A 72 -4.15 12.76 13.79
C GLY A 72 -3.49 13.05 15.14
N ALA A 73 -2.74 12.09 15.69
CA ALA A 73 -2.01 12.25 16.93
C ALA A 73 -0.92 13.32 16.79
N ASP A 74 -0.13 13.30 15.72
CA ASP A 74 0.89 14.32 15.50
C ASP A 74 0.28 15.72 15.42
N TRP A 75 -0.85 15.88 14.74
CA TRP A 75 -1.59 17.14 14.70
C TRP A 75 -2.02 17.60 16.11
N MET A 76 -2.60 16.70 16.90
CA MET A 76 -3.08 17.03 18.26
C MET A 76 -1.94 17.45 19.21
N TYR A 77 -0.77 16.78 19.12
CA TYR A 77 0.36 17.03 20.02
C TYR A 77 1.32 18.12 19.53
N SER A 78 1.51 18.28 18.22
CA SER A 78 2.41 19.29 17.65
C SER A 78 1.70 20.62 17.35
N GLY A 79 0.36 20.62 17.26
CA GLY A 79 -0.43 21.75 16.77
C GLY A 79 -0.23 22.07 15.28
N LYS A 80 0.60 21.30 14.58
CA LYS A 80 0.90 21.50 13.15
C LYS A 80 -0.04 20.64 12.30
N ILE A 81 -0.81 21.30 11.44
CA ILE A 81 -1.67 20.60 10.48
C ILE A 81 -0.80 19.80 9.50
N PRO A 82 -1.06 18.49 9.32
CA PRO A 82 -0.34 17.69 8.35
C PRO A 82 -0.47 18.30 6.93
N THR A 83 0.60 18.22 6.16
CA THR A 83 0.58 18.78 4.80
C THR A 83 -0.46 18.05 3.95
N ARG A 84 -1.17 18.79 3.10
CA ARG A 84 -2.18 18.22 2.20
C ARG A 84 -1.65 17.04 1.41
N VAL A 85 -0.40 17.12 0.96
CA VAL A 85 0.25 16.03 0.18
C VAL A 85 0.37 14.76 1.03
N THR A 86 0.77 14.85 2.29
CA THR A 86 0.88 13.67 3.18
C THR A 86 -0.48 13.02 3.40
N VAL A 87 -1.53 13.83 3.63
CA VAL A 87 -2.90 13.32 3.78
C VAL A 87 -3.38 12.63 2.50
N TRP A 88 -3.14 13.23 1.32
CA TRP A 88 -3.50 12.62 0.04
C TRP A 88 -2.71 11.34 -0.26
N LEU A 89 -1.43 11.27 0.11
CA LEU A 89 -0.63 10.04 -0.05
C LEU A 89 -1.22 8.91 0.79
N VAL A 90 -1.43 9.13 2.09
CA VAL A 90 -1.96 8.09 2.99
C VAL A 90 -3.40 7.71 2.62
N GLY A 91 -4.27 8.71 2.42
CA GLY A 91 -5.67 8.49 2.03
C GLY A 91 -5.80 7.83 0.66
N GLY A 92 -4.99 8.26 -0.31
CA GLY A 92 -4.94 7.68 -1.65
C GLY A 92 -4.49 6.22 -1.66
N VAL A 93 -3.41 5.89 -0.92
CA VAL A 93 -2.95 4.50 -0.78
C VAL A 93 -4.00 3.64 -0.11
N LEU A 94 -4.61 4.12 0.99
CA LEU A 94 -5.68 3.39 1.66
C LEU A 94 -6.89 3.20 0.76
N GLY A 95 -7.30 4.23 0.01
CA GLY A 95 -8.40 4.16 -0.96
C GLY A 95 -8.12 3.16 -2.07
N LEU A 96 -6.92 3.19 -2.68
CA LEU A 96 -6.51 2.21 -3.69
C LEU A 96 -6.47 0.79 -3.12
N SER A 97 -6.00 0.62 -1.88
CA SER A 97 -5.97 -0.69 -1.22
C SER A 97 -7.38 -1.23 -0.96
N LEU A 98 -8.32 -0.36 -0.54
CA LEU A 98 -9.73 -0.74 -0.36
C LEU A 98 -10.37 -1.13 -1.70
N LEU A 99 -10.17 -0.33 -2.75
CA LEU A 99 -10.67 -0.68 -4.10
C LEU A 99 -10.05 -2.00 -4.59
N GLY A 100 -8.75 -2.20 -4.38
CA GLY A 100 -8.05 -3.43 -4.76
C GLY A 100 -8.60 -4.66 -4.06
N GLY A 101 -8.71 -4.62 -2.74
CA GLY A 101 -9.09 -5.77 -1.94
C GLY A 101 -10.59 -6.04 -1.90
N LEU A 102 -11.44 -5.00 -1.88
CA LEU A 102 -12.90 -5.19 -1.73
C LEU A 102 -13.64 -5.31 -3.06
N TRP A 103 -13.07 -4.81 -4.14
CA TRP A 103 -13.73 -4.82 -5.44
C TRP A 103 -12.95 -5.57 -6.51
N LEU A 104 -11.67 -5.24 -6.72
CA LEU A 104 -10.88 -5.81 -7.82
C LEU A 104 -10.51 -7.28 -7.55
N GLN A 105 -10.11 -7.61 -6.31
CA GLN A 105 -9.77 -8.99 -5.94
C GLN A 105 -10.96 -9.96 -6.13
N PRO A 106 -12.19 -9.70 -5.61
CA PRO A 106 -13.34 -10.55 -5.88
C PRO A 106 -13.67 -10.70 -7.37
N LYS A 107 -13.50 -9.63 -8.17
CA LYS A 107 -13.69 -9.67 -9.62
C LYS A 107 -12.68 -10.59 -10.31
N LEU A 108 -11.39 -10.48 -9.97
CA LEU A 108 -10.35 -11.36 -10.49
C LEU A 108 -10.58 -12.82 -10.10
N HIS A 109 -11.01 -13.05 -8.84
CA HIS A 109 -11.41 -14.38 -8.37
C HIS A 109 -12.53 -15.00 -9.22
N GLN A 110 -13.59 -14.27 -9.47
CA GLN A 110 -14.70 -14.74 -10.32
C GLN A 110 -14.23 -15.07 -11.74
N LEU A 111 -13.42 -14.19 -12.35
CA LEU A 111 -12.89 -14.42 -13.69
C LEU A 111 -11.98 -15.64 -13.75
N GLN A 112 -11.15 -15.85 -12.71
CA GLN A 112 -10.29 -17.03 -12.59
C GLN A 112 -11.12 -18.32 -12.50
N HIS A 113 -12.20 -18.32 -11.72
CA HIS A 113 -13.09 -19.47 -11.58
C HIS A 113 -13.76 -19.83 -12.90
N VAL A 114 -14.26 -18.84 -13.65
CA VAL A 114 -14.86 -19.07 -14.97
C VAL A 114 -13.82 -19.57 -15.99
N LYS A 115 -12.62 -18.97 -15.98
CA LYS A 115 -11.50 -19.41 -16.83
C LYS A 115 -11.13 -20.88 -16.63
N TYR A 116 -11.17 -21.36 -15.39
CA TYR A 116 -10.83 -22.73 -15.01
C TYR A 116 -12.08 -23.52 -14.55
N ALA A 117 -13.23 -23.30 -15.21
CA ALA A 117 -14.52 -23.83 -14.81
C ALA A 117 -14.53 -25.34 -14.53
N ASP A 118 -13.79 -26.14 -15.32
CA ASP A 118 -13.70 -27.59 -15.13
C ASP A 118 -13.16 -27.99 -13.77
N HIS A 119 -12.14 -27.25 -13.26
CA HIS A 119 -11.56 -27.52 -11.94
C HIS A 119 -12.48 -27.10 -10.80
N TYR A 120 -13.29 -26.08 -11.01
CA TYR A 120 -14.24 -25.56 -10.00
C TYR A 120 -15.64 -26.14 -10.12
N ARG A 121 -15.83 -27.15 -11.02
CA ARG A 121 -17.11 -27.80 -11.29
C ARG A 121 -18.20 -26.81 -11.71
N LEU A 122 -17.80 -25.78 -12.45
CA LEU A 122 -18.70 -24.77 -13.01
C LEU A 122 -19.02 -25.11 -14.46
N THR A 123 -20.26 -24.87 -14.87
CA THR A 123 -20.66 -25.00 -16.27
C THR A 123 -20.34 -23.70 -16.99
N ALA A 124 -19.38 -23.74 -17.92
CA ALA A 124 -19.05 -22.61 -18.78
C ALA A 124 -18.71 -23.09 -20.19
N THR A 125 -19.22 -22.37 -21.20
CA THR A 125 -18.88 -22.64 -22.59
C THR A 125 -17.44 -22.27 -22.92
N ALA A 126 -16.89 -22.83 -23.99
CA ALA A 126 -15.52 -22.46 -24.44
C ALA A 126 -15.40 -20.94 -24.66
N GLN A 127 -16.41 -20.31 -25.25
CA GLN A 127 -16.46 -18.87 -25.48
C GLN A 127 -16.44 -18.07 -24.18
N GLN A 128 -17.19 -18.50 -23.15
CA GLN A 128 -17.20 -17.85 -21.83
C GLN A 128 -15.82 -17.96 -21.12
N ARG A 129 -15.13 -19.09 -21.24
CA ARG A 129 -13.79 -19.28 -20.66
C ARG A 129 -12.77 -18.39 -21.34
N GLU A 130 -12.83 -18.28 -22.68
CA GLU A 130 -11.93 -17.42 -23.45
C GLU A 130 -12.17 -15.95 -23.11
N ALA A 131 -13.42 -15.49 -23.05
CA ALA A 131 -13.76 -14.15 -22.61
C ALA A 131 -13.25 -13.87 -21.20
N ALA A 132 -13.46 -14.78 -20.24
CA ALA A 132 -12.97 -14.65 -18.88
C ALA A 132 -11.44 -14.60 -18.80
N ALA A 133 -10.73 -15.35 -19.65
CA ALA A 133 -9.26 -15.32 -19.71
C ALA A 133 -8.75 -13.96 -20.21
N LYS A 134 -9.38 -13.38 -21.23
CA LYS A 134 -9.08 -12.04 -21.75
C LYS A 134 -9.33 -10.96 -20.70
N ASP A 135 -10.51 -10.99 -20.09
CA ASP A 135 -10.92 -10.03 -19.06
C ASP A 135 -10.02 -10.13 -17.83
N PHE A 136 -9.65 -11.35 -17.41
CA PHE A 136 -8.71 -11.55 -16.32
C PHE A 136 -7.36 -10.89 -16.63
N GLY A 137 -6.83 -11.06 -17.85
CA GLY A 137 -5.57 -10.41 -18.26
C GLY A 137 -5.64 -8.89 -18.17
N MET A 138 -6.73 -8.29 -18.64
CA MET A 138 -6.96 -6.85 -18.59
C MET A 138 -7.04 -6.35 -17.14
N TRP A 139 -7.87 -6.96 -16.30
CA TRP A 139 -8.05 -6.54 -14.90
C TRP A 139 -6.82 -6.82 -14.04
N HIS A 140 -6.06 -7.87 -14.37
CA HIS A 140 -4.76 -8.11 -13.74
C HIS A 140 -3.76 -6.99 -14.07
N GLY A 141 -3.73 -6.50 -15.31
CA GLY A 141 -2.94 -5.32 -15.69
C GLY A 141 -3.34 -4.06 -14.91
N VAL A 142 -4.64 -3.83 -14.73
CA VAL A 142 -5.15 -2.73 -13.86
C VAL A 142 -4.64 -2.89 -12.43
N SER A 143 -4.71 -4.10 -11.88
CA SER A 143 -4.20 -4.41 -10.53
C SER A 143 -2.71 -4.10 -10.39
N GLN A 144 -1.90 -4.47 -11.38
CA GLN A 144 -0.45 -4.17 -11.38
C GLN A 144 -0.18 -2.66 -11.43
N THR A 145 -0.93 -1.92 -12.24
CA THR A 145 -0.82 -0.45 -12.31
C THR A 145 -1.17 0.20 -10.98
N MET A 146 -2.27 -0.23 -10.36
CA MET A 146 -2.67 0.25 -9.03
C MET A 146 -1.58 -0.05 -7.98
N ASN A 147 -1.00 -1.25 -8.00
CA ASN A 147 0.08 -1.59 -7.09
C ASN A 147 1.34 -0.75 -7.34
N GLY A 148 1.67 -0.41 -8.58
CA GLY A 148 2.74 0.53 -8.93
C GLY A 148 2.51 1.93 -8.37
N LEU A 149 1.27 2.43 -8.45
CA LEU A 149 0.91 3.73 -7.85
C LEU A 149 0.99 3.70 -6.32
N VAL A 150 0.55 2.61 -5.68
CA VAL A 150 0.70 2.39 -4.24
C VAL A 150 2.18 2.39 -3.84
N PHE A 151 3.02 1.66 -4.57
CA PHE A 151 4.46 1.60 -4.33
C PHE A 151 5.11 2.99 -4.37
N LEU A 152 4.87 3.77 -5.43
CA LEU A 152 5.41 5.13 -5.56
C LEU A 152 4.90 6.07 -4.48
N SER A 153 3.62 5.98 -4.15
CA SER A 153 3.00 6.81 -3.10
C SER A 153 3.58 6.50 -1.72
N LEU A 154 3.82 5.22 -1.40
CA LEU A 154 4.43 4.81 -0.14
C LEU A 154 5.89 5.19 -0.05
N TRP A 155 6.64 5.12 -1.15
CA TRP A 155 8.01 5.62 -1.21
C TRP A 155 8.07 7.12 -0.89
N LEU A 156 7.22 7.92 -1.51
CA LEU A 156 7.11 9.36 -1.23
C LEU A 156 6.66 9.64 0.20
N TYR A 157 5.71 8.85 0.72
CA TYR A 157 5.24 8.98 2.10
C TYR A 157 6.37 8.69 3.09
N LEU A 158 7.11 7.59 2.92
CA LEU A 158 8.24 7.23 3.75
C LEU A 158 9.32 8.33 3.73
N ALA A 159 9.68 8.82 2.53
CA ALA A 159 10.64 9.91 2.38
C ALA A 159 10.23 11.17 3.17
N ARG A 160 8.93 11.50 3.20
CA ARG A 160 8.41 12.65 3.95
C ARG A 160 8.42 12.44 5.47
N VAL A 161 8.09 11.24 5.93
CA VAL A 161 8.07 10.94 7.38
C VAL A 161 9.48 10.91 7.97
N ILE A 162 10.49 10.49 7.19
CA ILE A 162 11.88 10.46 7.63
C ILE A 162 12.49 11.87 7.70
N GLN A 163 12.07 12.80 6.82
CA GLN A 163 12.62 14.16 6.82
C GLN A 163 12.41 14.81 8.20
N PRO A 164 13.47 15.34 8.84
CA PRO A 164 13.31 16.10 10.05
C PRO A 164 12.41 17.29 9.73
N GLY A 165 11.29 17.41 10.48
CA GLY A 165 10.54 18.67 10.46
C GLY A 165 11.53 19.80 10.70
N ASP A 166 11.36 20.94 10.03
CA ASP A 166 12.20 22.13 10.25
C ASP A 166 12.47 22.25 11.73
N PRO A 167 13.77 22.32 12.17
CA PRO A 167 14.06 22.58 13.54
C PRO A 167 13.23 23.80 13.90
N ALA A 168 12.39 23.68 14.94
CA ALA A 168 11.64 24.82 15.43
C ALA A 168 12.65 25.98 15.46
N ARG A 169 12.44 27.03 14.68
CA ARG A 169 13.27 28.22 14.75
C ARG A 169 13.10 28.69 16.18
N PHE A 170 14.01 28.28 17.05
CA PHE A 170 14.22 28.93 18.32
C PHE A 170 14.66 30.33 17.94
N VAL A 171 13.70 31.19 17.71
CA VAL A 171 13.93 32.62 17.75
C VAL A 171 14.34 32.85 19.19
N SER A 172 15.66 32.90 19.42
CA SER A 172 16.21 33.18 20.73
C SER A 172 15.47 34.44 21.24
N PRO A 173 14.79 34.37 22.39
CA PRO A 173 14.09 35.56 22.91
C PRO A 173 15.05 36.75 23.09
N ILE A 174 16.35 36.49 23.15
CA ILE A 174 17.41 37.50 23.30
C ILE A 174 17.51 38.47 22.10
N ASN A 175 17.18 38.00 20.87
CA ASN A 175 17.22 38.89 19.69
C ASN A 175 15.95 39.74 19.52
N LYS A 176 14.90 39.56 20.33
CA LYS A 176 13.70 40.41 20.29
C LYS A 176 13.88 41.77 20.98
N PHE A 177 14.89 41.95 21.79
CA PHE A 177 15.08 43.17 22.58
C PHE A 177 16.24 44.04 22.11
N GLY A 178 16.64 43.95 20.84
CA GLY A 178 17.49 44.96 20.19
C GLY A 178 18.47 45.75 21.13
N LEU A 179 19.13 45.07 22.08
CA LEU A 179 20.17 45.64 22.92
C LEU A 179 21.42 45.73 22.06
N ASP A 180 21.38 46.64 21.07
CA ASP A 180 22.54 47.18 20.43
C ASP A 180 23.30 48.01 21.49
N ARG A 181 24.22 47.39 22.23
CA ARG A 181 25.17 48.07 23.07
C ARG A 181 26.24 48.66 22.17
N ARG A 182 25.94 49.87 21.67
CA ARG A 182 27.03 50.79 21.31
C ARG A 182 27.70 51.23 22.58
N ALA A 183 28.91 50.82 22.81
CA ALA A 183 29.90 51.48 23.60
C ALA A 183 31.23 51.44 22.84
#